data_1efb0718698decf4b60e2e75bed75f68
#
_entry.id   1efb0718698decf4b60e2e75bed75f68
#
_cell.length_a   1.000
_cell.length_b   1.000
_cell.length_c   1.000
_cell.angle_alpha   90.00
_cell.angle_beta   90.00
_cell.angle_gamma   90.00
#
_symmetry.space_group_name_H-M   'P 1'
#
loop_
_entity.id
_entity.type
_entity.pdbx_description
1 polymer ?
#
loop_
_entity_poly.entity_id
_entity_poly.type
_entity_poly.pdbx_seq_one_letter_code
_entity_poly.pdbx_strand_id
1 'polypeptide(L)'
;MVEILDIVEQLPRKPKHPFWRTRPLGSIQKIVVHYDAVKVPPGRECGESAYEPVSRYIEQANYHISKNWNEGKTPEVRGFGLMYHYRISTDGKVWRTQPEELVTWHARNANNTALAICCDLGPGQKPTVEQMAGLEALLDWLCFHRPEIPSGRKDVWGHGELHKDGNKTPCPGALLGWVQAYRRG
;
A
#
# COMPACT_ATOMS: atom_id res chain seq x y z
N MET A 1 8.65 14.79 -12.05
CA MET A 1 7.20 14.47 -11.89
C MET A 1 7.11 12.95 -11.84
N VAL A 2 6.39 12.37 -10.90
CA VAL A 2 6.21 10.92 -10.80
C VAL A 2 5.30 10.42 -11.93
N GLU A 3 5.70 9.34 -12.60
CA GLU A 3 4.83 8.61 -13.51
C GLU A 3 4.04 7.57 -12.70
N ILE A 4 2.72 7.57 -12.84
CA ILE A 4 1.83 6.64 -12.15
C ILE A 4 1.11 5.79 -13.19
N LEU A 5 1.35 4.49 -13.14
CA LEU A 5 0.71 3.49 -14.00
C LEU A 5 -0.62 3.08 -13.36
N ASP A 6 -1.74 3.51 -13.94
CA ASP A 6 -3.07 3.19 -13.44
C ASP A 6 -3.55 1.83 -13.95
N ILE A 7 -3.75 0.89 -13.05
CA ILE A 7 -4.22 -0.47 -13.34
C ILE A 7 -5.48 -0.83 -12.55
N VAL A 8 -6.15 0.15 -11.96
CA VAL A 8 -7.34 -0.07 -11.11
C VAL A 8 -8.38 -0.96 -11.80
N GLU A 9 -8.66 -0.71 -13.08
CA GLU A 9 -9.65 -1.47 -13.85
C GLU A 9 -9.18 -2.87 -14.27
N GLN A 10 -7.88 -3.15 -14.20
CA GLN A 10 -7.30 -4.45 -14.54
C GLN A 10 -7.33 -5.43 -13.37
N LEU A 11 -7.53 -4.93 -12.13
CA LEU A 11 -7.46 -5.74 -10.93
C LEU A 11 -8.83 -6.33 -10.54
N PRO A 12 -8.87 -7.56 -10.01
CA PRO A 12 -10.08 -8.14 -9.44
C PRO A 12 -10.65 -7.27 -8.32
N ARG A 13 -11.94 -6.93 -8.41
CA ARG A 13 -12.65 -6.06 -7.45
C ARG A 13 -14.09 -6.52 -7.25
N LYS A 14 -14.65 -6.19 -6.08
CA LYS A 14 -16.06 -6.42 -5.73
C LYS A 14 -16.76 -5.10 -5.33
N PRO A 15 -17.12 -4.20 -6.27
CA PRO A 15 -17.71 -2.89 -5.95
C PRO A 15 -19.06 -2.96 -5.23
N LYS A 16 -19.79 -4.10 -5.35
CA LYS A 16 -21.05 -4.34 -4.64
C LYS A 16 -20.87 -4.97 -3.26
N HIS A 17 -19.62 -5.08 -2.78
CA HIS A 17 -19.34 -5.66 -1.47
C HIS A 17 -19.89 -4.76 -0.35
N PRO A 18 -20.49 -5.29 0.75
CA PRO A 18 -21.09 -4.49 1.82
C PRO A 18 -20.13 -3.50 2.49
N PHE A 19 -18.82 -3.80 2.48
CA PHE A 19 -17.78 -2.94 3.04
C PHE A 19 -17.07 -2.07 2.00
N TRP A 20 -17.51 -2.05 0.74
CA TRP A 20 -17.03 -1.11 -0.26
C TRP A 20 -17.55 0.28 0.09
N ARG A 21 -16.69 1.10 0.62
CA ARG A 21 -17.03 2.47 1.04
C ARG A 21 -16.02 3.44 0.47
N THR A 22 -16.51 4.61 0.10
CA THR A 22 -15.70 5.73 -0.33
C THR A 22 -15.70 6.84 0.72
N ARG A 23 -14.71 7.71 0.63
CA ARG A 23 -14.53 8.92 1.45
C ARG A 23 -14.14 10.09 0.57
N PRO A 24 -14.42 11.36 0.96
CA PRO A 24 -13.84 12.53 0.30
C PRO A 24 -12.30 12.52 0.41
N LEU A 25 -11.59 12.97 -0.64
CA LEU A 25 -10.13 13.10 -0.62
C LEU A 25 -9.65 13.99 0.53
N GLY A 26 -10.38 15.09 0.82
CA GLY A 26 -10.08 15.99 1.94
C GLY A 26 -10.17 15.37 3.34
N SER A 27 -10.68 14.14 3.47
CA SER A 27 -10.64 13.40 4.74
C SER A 27 -9.36 12.60 4.97
N ILE A 28 -8.48 12.55 3.98
CA ILE A 28 -7.21 11.82 4.06
C ILE A 28 -6.21 12.66 4.85
N GLN A 29 -5.82 12.18 6.01
CA GLN A 29 -4.95 12.86 6.97
C GLN A 29 -3.62 12.14 7.17
N LYS A 30 -3.43 10.98 6.57
CA LYS A 30 -2.22 10.16 6.72
C LYS A 30 -1.90 9.42 5.44
N ILE A 31 -0.62 9.18 5.25
CA ILE A 31 -0.09 8.26 4.24
C ILE A 31 0.63 7.16 5.00
N VAL A 32 0.25 5.91 4.77
CA VAL A 32 0.81 4.75 5.48
C VAL A 32 1.61 3.89 4.53
N VAL A 33 2.89 3.74 4.85
CA VAL A 33 3.82 2.89 4.09
C VAL A 33 3.81 1.48 4.66
N HIS A 34 3.69 0.52 3.77
CA HIS A 34 3.70 -0.91 4.03
C HIS A 34 4.79 -1.61 3.24
N TYR A 35 5.12 -2.81 3.66
CA TYR A 35 5.78 -3.80 2.84
C TYR A 35 4.86 -5.00 2.63
N ASP A 36 5.14 -5.79 1.60
CA ASP A 36 4.41 -7.02 1.32
C ASP A 36 4.77 -8.10 2.33
N ALA A 37 3.81 -8.90 2.76
CA ALA A 37 4.08 -10.05 3.62
C ALA A 37 4.76 -11.22 2.86
N VAL A 38 4.79 -11.17 1.54
CA VAL A 38 5.34 -12.19 0.66
C VAL A 38 6.65 -11.71 0.06
N LYS A 39 7.72 -12.47 0.24
CA LYS A 39 9.02 -12.16 -0.39
C LYS A 39 8.90 -12.12 -1.91
N VAL A 40 9.57 -11.15 -2.51
CA VAL A 40 9.88 -11.20 -3.94
C VAL A 40 10.93 -12.27 -4.14
N PRO A 41 10.75 -13.24 -5.05
CA PRO A 41 11.73 -14.28 -5.27
C PRO A 41 13.10 -13.71 -5.68
N PRO A 42 14.22 -14.26 -5.19
CA PRO A 42 15.57 -13.89 -5.63
C PRO A 42 15.73 -14.09 -7.15
N GLY A 43 16.51 -13.25 -7.82
CA GLY A 43 16.75 -13.33 -9.26
C GLY A 43 15.60 -12.83 -10.14
N ARG A 44 14.54 -12.31 -9.54
CA ARG A 44 13.43 -11.64 -10.22
C ARG A 44 13.52 -10.13 -10.00
N GLU A 45 14.74 -9.64 -9.99
CA GLU A 45 15.02 -8.21 -10.08
C GLU A 45 14.64 -7.74 -11.48
N CYS A 46 14.33 -6.47 -11.57
CA CYS A 46 13.84 -5.82 -12.77
C CYS A 46 14.57 -6.26 -14.06
N GLY A 47 13.84 -6.74 -15.05
CA GLY A 47 14.37 -7.09 -16.38
C GLY A 47 14.40 -8.59 -16.70
N GLU A 48 14.23 -9.49 -15.76
CA GLU A 48 14.12 -10.92 -16.06
C GLU A 48 12.64 -11.35 -16.21
N SER A 49 12.38 -12.21 -17.18
CA SER A 49 11.06 -12.59 -17.73
C SER A 49 10.05 -13.25 -16.73
N ALA A 50 10.27 -13.15 -15.45
CA ALA A 50 9.49 -13.87 -14.44
C ALA A 50 8.87 -12.99 -13.33
N TYR A 51 9.17 -11.68 -13.26
CA TYR A 51 8.51 -10.76 -12.34
C TYR A 51 7.60 -9.82 -13.11
N GLU A 52 6.31 -10.17 -13.14
CA GLU A 52 5.27 -9.35 -13.73
C GLU A 52 4.46 -8.71 -12.58
N PRO A 53 4.69 -7.42 -12.25
CA PRO A 53 4.00 -6.76 -11.15
C PRO A 53 2.49 -6.89 -11.23
N VAL A 54 1.90 -6.72 -12.41
CA VAL A 54 0.45 -6.78 -12.61
C VAL A 54 -0.12 -8.17 -12.26
N SER A 55 0.53 -9.24 -12.73
CA SER A 55 0.13 -10.61 -12.41
C SER A 55 0.17 -10.86 -10.90
N ARG A 56 1.23 -10.42 -10.22
CA ARG A 56 1.34 -10.49 -8.76
C ARG A 56 0.22 -9.73 -8.05
N TYR A 57 -0.13 -8.55 -8.53
CA TYR A 57 -1.20 -7.73 -7.93
C TYR A 57 -2.57 -8.37 -8.15
N ILE A 58 -2.80 -9.03 -9.29
CA ILE A 58 -4.01 -9.83 -9.56
C ILE A 58 -4.09 -11.00 -8.56
N GLU A 59 -3.02 -11.75 -8.36
CA GLU A 59 -2.96 -12.84 -7.39
C GLU A 59 -3.25 -12.37 -5.97
N GLN A 60 -2.65 -11.27 -5.55
CA GLN A 60 -2.89 -10.67 -4.24
C GLN A 60 -4.32 -10.15 -4.08
N ALA A 61 -4.88 -9.52 -5.11
CA ALA A 61 -6.28 -9.09 -5.08
C ALA A 61 -7.22 -10.29 -4.90
N ASN A 62 -6.99 -11.38 -5.63
CA ASN A 62 -7.75 -12.62 -5.48
C ASN A 62 -7.58 -13.23 -4.08
N TYR A 63 -6.35 -13.25 -3.54
CA TYR A 63 -6.09 -13.69 -2.18
C TYR A 63 -6.87 -12.85 -1.16
N HIS A 64 -6.82 -11.52 -1.26
CA HIS A 64 -7.55 -10.62 -0.36
C HIS A 64 -9.07 -10.82 -0.45
N ILE A 65 -9.60 -11.07 -1.66
CA ILE A 65 -11.01 -11.35 -1.89
C ILE A 65 -11.44 -12.69 -1.27
N SER A 66 -10.58 -13.70 -1.32
CA SER A 66 -10.89 -15.05 -0.83
C SER A 66 -10.66 -15.21 0.68
N LYS A 67 -9.72 -14.48 1.25
CA LYS A 67 -9.36 -14.59 2.66
C LYS A 67 -10.52 -14.19 3.58
N ASN A 68 -10.75 -14.99 4.63
CA ASN A 68 -11.61 -14.58 5.74
C ASN A 68 -10.82 -13.68 6.71
N TRP A 69 -11.08 -12.37 6.67
CA TRP A 69 -10.43 -11.36 7.52
C TRP A 69 -10.93 -11.37 8.97
N ASN A 70 -11.96 -12.17 9.28
CA ASN A 70 -12.44 -12.37 10.64
C ASN A 70 -11.77 -13.57 11.33
N GLU A 71 -10.60 -13.99 10.86
CA GLU A 71 -9.74 -15.02 11.46
C GLU A 71 -10.49 -16.33 11.81
N GLY A 72 -11.35 -16.78 10.90
CA GLY A 72 -12.12 -18.00 11.06
C GLY A 72 -13.40 -17.86 11.92
N LYS A 73 -13.68 -16.67 12.46
CA LYS A 73 -14.93 -16.41 13.20
C LYS A 73 -16.11 -16.24 12.23
N THR A 74 -17.31 -16.48 12.73
CA THR A 74 -18.56 -16.22 12.02
C THR A 74 -19.16 -14.88 12.49
N PRO A 75 -19.79 -14.09 11.59
CA PRO A 75 -19.83 -14.31 10.13
C PRO A 75 -18.47 -14.12 9.47
N GLU A 76 -18.24 -14.84 8.36
CA GLU A 76 -17.06 -14.61 7.55
C GLU A 76 -17.05 -13.19 6.99
N VAL A 77 -15.87 -12.55 7.02
CA VAL A 77 -15.65 -11.24 6.43
C VAL A 77 -14.58 -11.37 5.35
N ARG A 78 -15.00 -11.32 4.10
CA ARG A 78 -14.10 -11.41 2.96
C ARG A 78 -13.72 -10.03 2.45
N GLY A 79 -12.60 -9.93 1.74
CA GLY A 79 -12.17 -8.67 1.14
C GLY A 79 -12.90 -8.37 -0.18
N PHE A 80 -12.61 -7.20 -0.73
CA PHE A 80 -13.26 -6.68 -1.93
C PHE A 80 -12.29 -6.29 -3.05
N GLY A 81 -11.02 -6.55 -2.90
CA GLY A 81 -9.94 -6.26 -3.85
C GLY A 81 -8.61 -6.11 -3.15
N LEU A 82 -7.63 -5.57 -3.84
CA LEU A 82 -6.33 -5.25 -3.25
C LEU A 82 -6.50 -4.18 -2.16
N MET A 83 -5.75 -4.29 -1.05
CA MET A 83 -5.95 -3.45 0.14
C MET A 83 -5.02 -2.24 0.20
N TYR A 84 -4.34 -1.90 -0.89
CA TYR A 84 -3.45 -0.75 -1.01
C TYR A 84 -3.88 0.14 -2.17
N HIS A 85 -3.67 1.46 -2.05
CA HIS A 85 -3.99 2.42 -3.11
C HIS A 85 -2.88 2.48 -4.16
N TYR A 86 -1.64 2.38 -3.69
CA TYR A 86 -0.45 2.38 -4.53
C TYR A 86 0.47 1.22 -4.20
N ARG A 87 1.17 0.75 -5.23
CA ARG A 87 2.24 -0.23 -5.12
C ARG A 87 3.52 0.35 -5.72
N ILE A 88 4.67 0.00 -5.13
CA ILE A 88 5.98 0.33 -5.67
C ILE A 88 6.68 -0.99 -5.98
N SER A 89 6.89 -1.27 -7.27
CA SER A 89 7.61 -2.47 -7.69
C SER A 89 9.11 -2.33 -7.48
N THR A 90 9.84 -3.44 -7.53
CA THR A 90 11.29 -3.45 -7.26
C THR A 90 12.10 -2.60 -8.23
N ASP A 91 11.58 -2.33 -9.44
CA ASP A 91 12.13 -1.42 -10.45
C ASP A 91 11.76 0.05 -10.23
N GLY A 92 11.11 0.36 -9.12
CA GLY A 92 10.72 1.73 -8.76
C GLY A 92 9.47 2.27 -9.45
N LYS A 93 8.82 1.50 -10.32
CA LYS A 93 7.56 1.94 -10.93
C LYS A 93 6.46 2.07 -9.90
N VAL A 94 5.67 3.12 -10.06
CA VAL A 94 4.52 3.43 -9.21
C VAL A 94 3.24 2.97 -9.90
N TRP A 95 2.49 2.13 -9.21
CA TRP A 95 1.24 1.55 -9.70
C TRP A 95 0.07 2.03 -8.84
N ARG A 96 -0.92 2.65 -9.45
CA ARG A 96 -2.20 2.90 -8.80
C ARG A 96 -3.07 1.66 -8.91
N THR A 97 -3.44 1.10 -7.77
CA THR A 97 -4.12 -0.19 -7.68
C THR A 97 -5.53 -0.08 -7.09
N GLN A 98 -5.86 1.03 -6.43
CA GLN A 98 -7.21 1.35 -5.96
C GLN A 98 -7.48 2.85 -6.09
N PRO A 99 -8.76 3.27 -6.27
CA PRO A 99 -9.15 4.67 -6.15
C PRO A 99 -8.79 5.21 -4.76
N GLU A 100 -8.30 6.43 -4.69
CA GLU A 100 -7.88 7.06 -3.41
C GLU A 100 -9.06 7.28 -2.45
N GLU A 101 -10.23 7.49 -3.01
CA GLU A 101 -11.49 7.63 -2.28
C GLU A 101 -11.93 6.33 -1.62
N LEU A 102 -11.46 5.18 -2.09
CA LEU A 102 -11.84 3.89 -1.51
C LEU A 102 -11.23 3.72 -0.12
N VAL A 103 -12.04 3.31 0.84
CA VAL A 103 -11.56 2.92 2.17
C VAL A 103 -11.06 1.48 2.13
N THR A 104 -9.77 1.29 2.01
CA THR A 104 -9.12 -0.04 2.01
C THR A 104 -8.78 -0.53 3.42
N TRP A 105 -8.61 -1.85 3.59
CA TRP A 105 -8.33 -2.46 4.90
C TRP A 105 -6.84 -2.74 5.08
N HIS A 106 -6.05 -1.70 5.26
CA HIS A 106 -4.59 -1.81 5.33
C HIS A 106 -4.01 -1.53 6.73
N ALA A 107 -4.68 -0.69 7.52
CA ALA A 107 -4.22 -0.31 8.86
C ALA A 107 -5.42 -0.07 9.79
N ARG A 108 -5.64 -0.99 10.73
CA ARG A 108 -6.68 -0.85 11.76
C ARG A 108 -6.58 0.53 12.42
N ASN A 109 -7.69 1.19 12.63
CA ASN A 109 -7.81 2.55 13.21
C ASN A 109 -7.37 3.70 12.28
N ALA A 110 -6.79 3.44 11.10
CA ALA A 110 -6.41 4.48 10.14
C ALA A 110 -7.10 4.36 8.78
N ASN A 111 -7.77 3.23 8.48
CA ASN A 111 -8.36 2.97 7.15
C ASN A 111 -9.23 4.11 6.62
N ASN A 112 -10.02 4.77 7.49
CA ASN A 112 -10.95 5.83 7.08
C ASN A 112 -10.25 7.14 6.70
N THR A 113 -9.02 7.37 7.13
CA THR A 113 -8.31 8.64 7.01
C THR A 113 -6.92 8.50 6.42
N ALA A 114 -6.56 7.33 5.89
CA ALA A 114 -5.22 7.10 5.38
C ALA A 114 -5.20 6.54 3.95
N LEU A 115 -4.23 7.01 3.15
CA LEU A 115 -3.79 6.33 1.94
C LEU A 115 -2.78 5.24 2.30
N ALA A 116 -2.83 4.15 1.57
CA ALA A 116 -1.91 3.02 1.71
C ALA A 116 -0.97 2.92 0.52
N ILE A 117 0.34 2.92 0.78
CA ILE A 117 1.40 2.61 -0.19
C ILE A 117 2.06 1.32 0.26
N CYS A 118 2.22 0.36 -0.63
CA CYS A 118 2.90 -0.90 -0.33
C CYS A 118 4.06 -1.13 -1.30
N CYS A 119 5.27 -1.28 -0.76
CA CYS A 119 6.44 -1.68 -1.54
C CYS A 119 6.46 -3.20 -1.71
N ASP A 120 6.84 -3.66 -2.91
CA ASP A 120 7.05 -5.07 -3.23
C ASP A 120 8.33 -5.56 -2.56
N LEU A 121 8.23 -5.84 -1.28
CA LEU A 121 9.33 -6.14 -0.38
C LEU A 121 8.81 -7.07 0.71
N GLY A 122 9.44 -8.20 0.90
CA GLY A 122 9.05 -9.17 1.93
C GLY A 122 9.88 -9.07 3.22
N PRO A 123 9.51 -9.85 4.24
CA PRO A 123 10.25 -9.89 5.49
C PRO A 123 11.72 -10.22 5.28
N GLY A 124 12.63 -9.40 5.84
CA GLY A 124 14.06 -9.55 5.76
C GLY A 124 14.71 -9.12 4.44
N GLN A 125 13.93 -8.71 3.45
CA GLN A 125 14.44 -8.10 2.21
C GLN A 125 14.74 -6.62 2.42
N LYS A 126 15.70 -6.10 1.63
CA LYS A 126 16.01 -4.68 1.56
C LYS A 126 15.37 -4.09 0.29
N PRO A 127 14.90 -2.84 0.33
CA PRO A 127 14.42 -2.17 -0.88
C PRO A 127 15.59 -1.93 -1.85
N THR A 128 15.29 -1.90 -3.15
CA THR A 128 16.24 -1.44 -4.18
C THR A 128 16.36 0.07 -4.16
N VAL A 129 17.40 0.61 -4.78
CA VAL A 129 17.58 2.06 -4.93
C VAL A 129 16.45 2.66 -5.75
N GLU A 130 16.05 1.98 -6.82
CA GLU A 130 14.95 2.37 -7.70
C GLU A 130 13.62 2.38 -6.94
N GLN A 131 13.36 1.36 -6.12
CA GLN A 131 12.17 1.28 -5.30
C GLN A 131 12.08 2.44 -4.29
N MET A 132 13.20 2.81 -3.69
CA MET A 132 13.28 3.95 -2.77
C MET A 132 13.03 5.26 -3.51
N ALA A 133 13.61 5.45 -4.69
CA ALA A 133 13.37 6.63 -5.53
C ALA A 133 11.89 6.74 -5.95
N GLY A 134 11.27 5.64 -6.35
CA GLY A 134 9.84 5.60 -6.68
C GLY A 134 8.95 5.93 -5.48
N LEU A 135 9.27 5.42 -4.30
CA LEU A 135 8.54 5.72 -3.06
C LEU A 135 8.65 7.20 -2.70
N GLU A 136 9.86 7.76 -2.76
CA GLU A 136 10.09 9.19 -2.47
C GLU A 136 9.34 10.09 -3.45
N ALA A 137 9.43 9.81 -4.75
CA ALA A 137 8.74 10.57 -5.79
C ALA A 137 7.21 10.54 -5.62
N LEU A 138 6.63 9.39 -5.24
CA LEU A 138 5.19 9.28 -4.96
C LEU A 138 4.82 10.07 -3.71
N LEU A 139 5.59 9.96 -2.64
CA LEU A 139 5.32 10.68 -1.38
C LEU A 139 5.42 12.19 -1.58
N ASP A 140 6.44 12.68 -2.28
CA ASP A 140 6.57 14.11 -2.59
C ASP A 140 5.39 14.60 -3.44
N TRP A 141 4.96 13.81 -4.43
CA TRP A 141 3.79 14.16 -5.23
C TRP A 141 2.52 14.24 -4.37
N LEU A 142 2.25 13.25 -3.52
CA LEU A 142 1.10 13.25 -2.63
C LEU A 142 1.14 14.39 -1.61
N CYS A 143 2.31 14.69 -1.05
CA CYS A 143 2.44 15.70 0.00
C CYS A 143 2.46 17.15 -0.51
N PHE A 144 2.92 17.40 -1.73
CA PHE A 144 3.19 18.74 -2.22
C PHE A 144 2.43 19.13 -3.49
N HIS A 145 1.91 18.16 -4.24
CA HIS A 145 1.25 18.42 -5.52
C HIS A 145 -0.23 17.96 -5.56
N ARG A 146 -0.78 17.54 -4.42
CA ARG A 146 -2.17 17.09 -4.28
C ARG A 146 -2.88 17.90 -3.18
N PRO A 147 -3.24 19.17 -3.47
CA PRO A 147 -3.84 20.06 -2.46
C PRO A 147 -5.20 19.56 -1.93
N GLU A 148 -5.89 18.69 -2.69
CA GLU A 148 -7.12 18.04 -2.25
C GLU A 148 -6.89 16.95 -1.16
N ILE A 149 -5.62 16.54 -0.95
CA ILE A 149 -5.22 15.59 0.10
C ILE A 149 -4.42 16.37 1.15
N PRO A 150 -5.02 16.73 2.29
CA PRO A 150 -4.38 17.61 3.28
C PRO A 150 -3.32 16.89 4.12
N SER A 151 -2.51 16.05 3.49
CA SER A 151 -1.39 15.34 4.12
C SER A 151 -0.08 15.98 3.72
N GLY A 152 0.84 16.13 4.67
CA GLY A 152 2.21 16.56 4.42
C GLY A 152 3.21 15.52 4.88
N ARG A 153 4.51 15.78 4.75
CA ARG A 153 5.57 14.87 5.20
C ARG A 153 5.37 14.37 6.63
N LYS A 154 4.95 15.25 7.56
CA LYS A 154 4.68 14.93 8.97
C LYS A 154 3.60 13.85 9.15
N ASP A 155 2.77 13.65 8.13
CA ASP A 155 1.64 12.71 8.16
C ASP A 155 1.96 11.36 7.49
N VAL A 156 3.24 11.13 7.12
CA VAL A 156 3.73 9.86 6.57
C VAL A 156 4.17 8.94 7.71
N TRP A 157 3.60 7.74 7.76
CA TRP A 157 3.78 6.78 8.86
C TRP A 157 4.13 5.39 8.32
N GLY A 158 4.96 4.67 9.05
CA GLY A 158 5.07 3.23 8.87
C GLY A 158 3.90 2.51 9.55
N HIS A 159 3.38 1.44 8.95
CA HIS A 159 2.21 0.73 9.49
C HIS A 159 2.37 0.36 10.97
N GLY A 160 3.53 -0.17 11.37
CA GLY A 160 3.79 -0.57 12.76
C GLY A 160 3.71 0.56 13.78
N GLU A 161 3.90 1.82 13.35
CA GLU A 161 3.85 2.99 14.25
C GLU A 161 2.40 3.35 14.65
N LEU A 162 1.40 2.86 13.92
CA LEU A 162 -0.02 3.16 14.16
C LEU A 162 -0.67 2.22 15.18
N HIS A 163 0.01 1.15 15.57
CA HIS A 163 -0.49 0.19 16.55
C HIS A 163 -0.13 0.62 17.97
N LYS A 164 -1.09 1.25 18.66
CA LYS A 164 -0.95 1.68 20.08
C LYS A 164 -1.29 0.58 21.10
N ASP A 165 -1.92 -0.47 20.68
CA ASP A 165 -2.61 -1.47 21.51
C ASP A 165 -1.85 -2.81 21.64
N GLY A 166 -0.52 -2.80 21.46
CA GLY A 166 0.31 -3.99 21.68
C GLY A 166 0.33 -4.98 20.50
N ASN A 167 -0.54 -4.86 19.53
CA ASN A 167 -0.50 -5.63 18.26
C ASN A 167 0.62 -5.12 17.35
N LYS A 168 1.86 -5.40 17.72
CA LYS A 168 3.03 -4.98 16.96
C LYS A 168 3.10 -5.74 15.64
N THR A 169 3.07 -5.03 14.54
CA THR A 169 3.44 -5.55 13.22
C THR A 169 4.86 -5.12 12.87
N PRO A 170 5.69 -5.98 12.28
CA PRO A 170 7.01 -5.58 11.78
C PRO A 170 6.94 -4.70 10.52
N CYS A 171 5.77 -4.52 9.93
CA CYS A 171 5.54 -3.66 8.76
C CYS A 171 5.81 -2.19 9.11
N PRO A 172 6.56 -1.43 8.31
CA PRO A 172 7.05 -1.74 6.97
C PRO A 172 8.48 -2.33 6.92
N GLY A 173 8.94 -3.00 7.95
CA GLY A 173 10.23 -3.71 7.95
C GLY A 173 11.42 -2.77 7.73
N ALA A 174 12.27 -3.07 6.76
CA ALA A 174 13.47 -2.30 6.43
C ALA A 174 13.18 -0.84 6.01
N LEU A 175 11.93 -0.49 5.64
CA LEU A 175 11.54 0.86 5.26
C LEU A 175 11.32 1.79 6.47
N LEU A 176 11.15 1.26 7.69
CA LEU A 176 10.72 2.07 8.84
C LEU A 176 11.67 3.23 9.14
N GLY A 177 12.97 2.99 9.18
CA GLY A 177 13.96 4.02 9.47
C GLY A 177 13.95 5.15 8.43
N TRP A 178 13.79 4.79 7.16
CA TRP A 178 13.70 5.75 6.08
C TRP A 178 12.39 6.56 6.15
N VAL A 179 11.24 5.92 6.40
CA VAL A 179 9.95 6.62 6.58
C VAL A 179 10.02 7.64 7.71
N GLN A 180 10.66 7.27 8.82
CA GLN A 180 10.85 8.18 9.95
C GLN A 180 11.77 9.35 9.59
N ALA A 181 12.82 9.13 8.81
CA ALA A 181 13.71 10.17 8.33
C ALA A 181 12.99 11.12 7.35
N TYR A 182 12.26 10.59 6.38
CA TYR A 182 11.44 11.35 5.43
C TYR A 182 10.44 12.28 6.15
N ARG A 183 9.78 11.77 7.20
CA ARG A 183 8.82 12.54 7.99
C ARG A 183 9.44 13.72 8.74
N ARG A 184 10.71 13.64 9.11
CA ARG A 184 11.41 14.70 9.83
C ARG A 184 11.93 15.82 8.93
N GLY A 185 11.98 15.63 7.63
CA GLY A 185 12.39 16.63 6.63
C GLY A 185 13.69 16.50 6.06
#